data_83b3f38d0dd44e7e089ea344b42d1175
#
_entry.id   83b3f38d0dd44e7e089ea344b42d1175
#
_cell.length_a   1.000
_cell.length_b   1.000
_cell.length_c   1.000
_cell.angle_alpha   90.00
_cell.angle_beta   90.00
_cell.angle_gamma   90.00
#
_symmetry.space_group_name_H-M   'P 1'
#
loop_
_entity.id
_entity.type
_entity.pdbx_description
1 polymer ?
#
loop_
_entity_poly.entity_id
_entity_poly.type
_entity_poly.pdbx_seq_one_letter_code
_entity_poly.pdbx_strand_id
1 'polypeptide(L)'
;KGCKGVGKTTLLLQHIKEHFPDKSKALYVSLDNIWFETNSLTSLVEYHYTHGGTHVFMDEIHYLDNWQTIIKNLYDDYPDVKFCYTGSSMLNIDVHGKDLSRRQRIYELPRLSFREFTEMEGIYHGDALSIKDILSDHSKIAAKITSQFKVLPAFEKYLQYGCYPFYKEDVEGFLLRLQ
;
A
#
# COMPACT_ATOMS: atom_id res chain seq x y z
N LYS A 1 4.32 4.79 0.05
CA LYS A 1 3.37 5.92 0.19
C LYS A 1 2.25 5.82 -0.84
N GLY A 2 1.13 6.47 -0.63
CA GLY A 2 0.00 6.50 -1.57
C GLY A 2 -1.19 7.28 -1.00
N CYS A 3 -2.13 7.67 -1.86
CA CYS A 3 -3.33 8.39 -1.45
C CYS A 3 -4.14 7.61 -0.40
N LYS A 4 -4.98 8.29 0.38
CA LYS A 4 -5.94 7.62 1.26
C LYS A 4 -6.88 6.75 0.43
N GLY A 5 -7.18 5.54 0.88
CA GLY A 5 -8.11 4.62 0.20
C GLY A 5 -7.52 3.77 -0.95
N VAL A 6 -6.23 3.89 -1.29
CA VAL A 6 -5.62 3.06 -2.36
C VAL A 6 -5.29 1.62 -1.94
N GLY A 7 -5.54 1.23 -0.67
CA GLY A 7 -5.30 -0.13 -0.19
C GLY A 7 -3.96 -0.36 0.51
N LYS A 8 -3.27 0.67 1.02
CA LYS A 8 -1.98 0.53 1.73
C LYS A 8 -2.06 -0.46 2.89
N THR A 9 -3.00 -0.26 3.79
CA THR A 9 -3.27 -1.15 4.94
C THR A 9 -3.55 -2.57 4.51
N THR A 10 -4.42 -2.73 3.50
CA THR A 10 -4.77 -4.05 2.94
C THR A 10 -3.55 -4.78 2.41
N LEU A 11 -2.68 -4.07 1.68
CA LEU A 11 -1.44 -4.65 1.14
C LEU A 11 -0.50 -5.13 2.25
N LEU A 12 -0.33 -4.35 3.34
CA LEU A 12 0.49 -4.78 4.49
C LEU A 12 -0.08 -6.04 5.14
N LEU A 13 -1.38 -6.06 5.39
CA LEU A 13 -2.05 -7.20 6.05
C LEU A 13 -2.03 -8.46 5.17
N GLN A 14 -2.23 -8.33 3.87
CA GLN A 14 -2.10 -9.44 2.92
C GLN A 14 -0.67 -9.99 2.93
N HIS A 15 0.33 -9.13 2.84
CA HIS A 15 1.74 -9.53 2.88
C HIS A 15 2.06 -10.31 4.17
N ILE A 16 1.61 -9.81 5.33
CA ILE A 16 1.79 -10.51 6.62
C ILE A 16 1.09 -11.87 6.61
N LYS A 17 -0.13 -11.92 6.08
CA LYS A 17 -0.92 -13.16 6.02
C LYS A 17 -0.22 -14.23 5.18
N GLU A 18 0.33 -13.86 4.04
CA GLU A 18 0.89 -14.77 3.04
C GLU A 18 2.32 -15.22 3.39
N HIS A 19 3.14 -14.32 3.95
CA HIS A 19 4.58 -14.57 4.11
C HIS A 19 5.02 -14.90 5.54
N PHE A 20 4.15 -14.69 6.52
CA PHE A 20 4.47 -14.99 7.92
C PHE A 20 3.54 -16.05 8.51
N PRO A 21 3.82 -17.35 8.28
CA PRO A 21 3.05 -18.43 8.91
C PRO A 21 3.16 -18.37 10.45
N ASP A 22 4.35 -18.07 10.97
CA ASP A 22 4.57 -17.74 12.38
C ASP A 22 4.31 -16.24 12.61
N LYS A 23 3.13 -15.93 13.15
CA LYS A 23 2.70 -14.54 13.40
C LYS A 23 3.53 -13.84 14.48
N SER A 24 4.25 -14.58 15.33
CA SER A 24 5.13 -13.98 16.33
C SER A 24 6.32 -13.22 15.72
N LYS A 25 6.64 -13.49 14.45
CA LYS A 25 7.75 -12.85 13.72
C LYS A 25 7.39 -11.49 13.13
N ALA A 26 6.11 -11.15 13.01
CA ALA A 26 5.63 -9.95 12.36
C ALA A 26 4.70 -9.15 13.29
N LEU A 27 5.15 -7.98 13.71
CA LEU A 27 4.33 -7.02 14.46
C LEU A 27 3.65 -6.06 13.48
N TYR A 28 2.32 -5.94 13.54
CA TYR A 28 1.56 -4.90 12.86
C TYR A 28 1.00 -3.91 13.87
N VAL A 29 1.18 -2.62 13.60
CA VAL A 29 0.63 -1.53 14.40
C VAL A 29 0.06 -0.44 13.50
N SER A 30 -1.08 0.14 13.88
CA SER A 30 -1.63 1.35 13.29
C SER A 30 -1.41 2.51 14.25
N LEU A 31 -0.65 3.51 13.80
CA LEU A 31 -0.15 4.59 14.68
C LEU A 31 -1.19 5.69 14.94
N ASP A 32 -2.35 5.60 14.31
CA ASP A 32 -3.55 6.38 14.64
C ASP A 32 -4.32 5.82 15.84
N ASN A 33 -3.88 4.68 16.40
CA ASN A 33 -4.52 4.09 17.56
C ASN A 33 -4.22 4.91 18.82
N ILE A 34 -5.27 5.21 19.61
CA ILE A 34 -5.20 5.96 20.86
C ILE A 34 -4.19 5.37 21.88
N TRP A 35 -3.86 4.09 21.74
CA TRP A 35 -2.86 3.44 22.59
C TRP A 35 -1.50 4.16 22.53
N PHE A 36 -1.14 4.73 21.38
CA PHE A 36 0.13 5.44 21.17
C PHE A 36 0.16 6.86 21.77
N GLU A 37 -0.95 7.38 22.27
CA GLU A 37 -0.94 8.64 23.05
C GLU A 37 -0.19 8.51 24.38
N THR A 38 -0.18 7.31 24.96
CA THR A 38 0.43 7.03 26.27
C THR A 38 1.56 6.01 26.23
N ASN A 39 1.74 5.32 25.11
CA ASN A 39 2.72 4.24 24.97
C ASN A 39 3.71 4.50 23.84
N SER A 40 4.94 4.06 24.04
CA SER A 40 6.04 4.28 23.08
C SER A 40 6.10 3.18 22.04
N LEU A 41 6.22 3.58 20.77
CA LEU A 41 6.53 2.65 19.68
C LEU A 41 7.89 1.96 19.92
N THR A 42 8.87 2.69 20.42
CA THR A 42 10.22 2.14 20.67
C THR A 42 10.18 0.99 21.69
N SER A 43 9.46 1.17 22.81
CA SER A 43 9.32 0.10 23.81
C SER A 43 8.57 -1.12 23.27
N LEU A 44 7.59 -0.91 22.40
CA LEU A 44 6.86 -2.01 21.77
C LEU A 44 7.75 -2.79 20.78
N VAL A 45 8.58 -2.10 20.02
CA VAL A 45 9.54 -2.72 19.10
C VAL A 45 10.60 -3.49 19.86
N GLU A 46 11.14 -2.92 20.96
CA GLU A 46 12.08 -3.59 21.85
C GLU A 46 11.50 -4.89 22.42
N TYR A 47 10.26 -4.82 22.92
CA TYR A 47 9.54 -6.00 23.39
C TYR A 47 9.41 -7.07 22.29
N HIS A 48 8.99 -6.67 21.10
CA HIS A 48 8.87 -7.60 19.97
C HIS A 48 10.21 -8.25 19.60
N TYR A 49 11.28 -7.46 19.52
CA TYR A 49 12.63 -7.92 19.21
C TYR A 49 13.13 -8.93 20.24
N THR A 50 13.02 -8.61 21.54
CA THR A 50 13.48 -9.49 22.64
C THR A 50 12.72 -10.82 22.68
N HIS A 51 11.51 -10.88 22.13
CA HIS A 51 10.71 -12.10 21.98
C HIS A 51 10.92 -12.78 20.60
N GLY A 52 11.95 -12.40 19.86
CA GLY A 52 12.34 -13.04 18.61
C GLY A 52 11.58 -12.57 17.39
N GLY A 53 10.93 -11.40 17.46
CA GLY A 53 10.31 -10.72 16.32
C GLY A 53 11.36 -10.23 15.33
N THR A 54 11.01 -10.24 14.05
CA THR A 54 11.96 -9.92 12.96
C THR A 54 11.44 -8.84 12.01
N HIS A 55 10.15 -8.57 12.01
CA HIS A 55 9.53 -7.60 11.11
C HIS A 55 8.53 -6.72 11.86
N VAL A 56 8.54 -5.43 11.57
CA VAL A 56 7.59 -4.46 12.12
C VAL A 56 6.93 -3.70 10.97
N PHE A 57 5.61 -3.78 10.92
CA PHE A 57 4.75 -3.12 9.93
C PHE A 57 3.98 -2.00 10.63
N MET A 58 4.26 -0.75 10.25
CA MET A 58 3.67 0.44 10.85
C MET A 58 2.78 1.14 9.83
N ASP A 59 1.49 1.20 10.13
CA ASP A 59 0.53 1.90 9.28
C ASP A 59 0.34 3.35 9.77
N GLU A 60 0.11 4.26 8.84
CA GLU A 60 -0.14 5.68 9.08
C GLU A 60 0.93 6.35 9.96
N ILE A 61 2.22 6.17 9.61
CA ILE A 61 3.39 6.65 10.38
C ILE A 61 3.33 8.14 10.76
N HIS A 62 2.59 8.93 10.02
CA HIS A 62 2.50 10.37 10.21
C HIS A 62 1.72 10.82 11.46
N TYR A 63 1.00 9.91 12.10
CA TYR A 63 0.39 10.20 13.39
C TYR A 63 1.41 10.24 14.54
N LEU A 64 2.62 9.76 14.29
CA LEU A 64 3.68 9.78 15.29
C LEU A 64 4.55 11.04 15.11
N ASP A 65 4.61 11.88 16.14
CA ASP A 65 5.50 13.03 16.15
C ASP A 65 6.97 12.61 16.05
N ASN A 66 7.76 13.35 15.28
CA ASN A 66 9.18 13.06 15.05
C ASN A 66 9.48 11.65 14.55
N TRP A 67 8.54 11.03 13.81
CA TRP A 67 8.65 9.66 13.32
C TRP A 67 9.95 9.39 12.57
N GLN A 68 10.51 10.37 11.82
CA GLN A 68 11.78 10.18 11.10
C GLN A 68 12.94 9.87 12.04
N THR A 69 13.01 10.60 13.15
CA THR A 69 14.04 10.37 14.18
C THR A 69 13.85 9.03 14.86
N ILE A 70 12.60 8.67 15.16
CA ILE A 70 12.28 7.38 15.78
C ILE A 70 12.65 6.23 14.85
N ILE A 71 12.25 6.29 13.59
CA ILE A 71 12.59 5.24 12.60
C ILE A 71 14.10 5.13 12.39
N LYS A 72 14.82 6.27 12.35
CA LYS A 72 16.27 6.27 12.26
C LYS A 72 16.89 5.52 13.44
N ASN A 73 16.49 5.86 14.66
CA ASN A 73 17.03 5.21 15.87
C ASN A 73 16.69 3.72 15.89
N LEU A 74 15.44 3.34 15.60
CA LEU A 74 15.03 1.94 15.52
C LEU A 74 15.84 1.15 14.47
N TYR A 75 16.10 1.75 13.32
CA TYR A 75 16.91 1.13 12.28
C TYR A 75 18.37 0.93 12.73
N ASP A 76 18.93 1.91 13.44
CA ASP A 76 20.33 1.87 13.90
C ASP A 76 20.48 0.94 15.11
N ASP A 77 19.49 0.87 16.01
CA ASP A 77 19.51 0.07 17.24
C ASP A 77 19.17 -1.41 16.97
N TYR A 78 18.33 -1.71 15.96
CA TYR A 78 17.85 -3.07 15.66
C TYR A 78 18.15 -3.45 14.19
N PRO A 79 19.41 -3.66 13.81
CA PRO A 79 19.82 -3.87 12.41
C PRO A 79 19.23 -5.16 11.78
N ASP A 80 18.87 -6.14 12.60
CA ASP A 80 18.30 -7.41 12.16
C ASP A 80 16.77 -7.33 11.95
N VAL A 81 16.12 -6.25 12.41
CA VAL A 81 14.68 -6.05 12.23
C VAL A 81 14.40 -5.34 10.91
N LYS A 82 13.41 -5.84 10.19
CA LYS A 82 12.92 -5.21 8.95
C LYS A 82 11.72 -4.32 9.27
N PHE A 83 11.84 -3.05 8.90
CA PHE A 83 10.79 -2.05 9.09
C PHE A 83 10.07 -1.76 7.78
N CYS A 84 8.74 -1.82 7.80
CA CYS A 84 7.89 -1.40 6.70
C CYS A 84 6.85 -0.42 7.24
N TYR A 85 6.69 0.74 6.61
CA TYR A 85 5.72 1.72 7.08
C TYR A 85 4.96 2.38 5.94
N THR A 86 3.73 2.80 6.23
CA THR A 86 2.91 3.54 5.29
C THR A 86 2.68 4.97 5.74
N GLY A 87 2.36 5.80 4.76
CA GLY A 87 1.94 7.17 4.99
C GLY A 87 1.21 7.72 3.77
N SER A 88 0.45 8.81 3.96
CA SER A 88 -0.23 9.44 2.85
C SER A 88 0.75 10.11 1.88
N SER A 89 0.35 10.25 0.60
CA SER A 89 1.17 10.91 -0.43
C SER A 89 1.36 12.42 -0.17
N MET A 90 0.49 13.02 0.64
CA MET A 90 0.60 14.44 1.01
C MET A 90 1.71 14.71 2.04
N LEU A 91 2.23 13.67 2.67
CA LEU A 91 3.42 13.80 3.50
C LEU A 91 4.62 14.05 2.61
N ASN A 92 5.28 15.16 2.86
CA ASN A 92 6.61 15.44 2.32
C ASN A 92 7.65 14.48 2.97
N ILE A 93 7.45 13.18 2.77
CA ILE A 93 8.44 12.16 3.16
C ILE A 93 9.80 12.51 2.55
N ASP A 94 9.79 13.20 1.40
CA ASP A 94 10.98 13.58 0.65
C ASP A 94 11.67 14.86 1.17
N VAL A 95 10.96 15.79 1.85
CA VAL A 95 11.49 17.14 2.17
C VAL A 95 12.29 17.17 3.47
N HIS A 96 11.98 16.31 4.43
CA HIS A 96 12.68 16.27 5.73
C HIS A 96 13.53 15.01 5.92
N GLY A 97 13.61 14.16 4.91
CA GLY A 97 14.21 12.81 5.01
C GLY A 97 15.71 12.72 4.74
N LYS A 98 16.51 13.78 4.91
CA LYS A 98 17.97 13.68 4.71
C LYS A 98 18.60 12.57 5.57
N ASP A 99 18.09 12.35 6.76
CA ASP A 99 18.57 11.31 7.68
C ASP A 99 18.15 9.88 7.31
N LEU A 100 17.03 9.71 6.58
CA LEU A 100 16.51 8.40 6.16
C LEU A 100 16.89 8.01 4.72
N SER A 101 17.46 8.91 3.94
CA SER A 101 17.71 8.72 2.51
C SER A 101 18.53 7.47 2.16
N ARG A 102 19.39 7.00 3.07
CA ARG A 102 20.21 5.78 2.91
C ARG A 102 19.62 4.55 3.61
N ARG A 103 18.55 4.74 4.42
CA ARG A 103 17.95 3.72 5.29
C ARG A 103 16.60 3.22 4.81
N GLN A 104 16.00 3.89 3.81
CA GLN A 104 14.67 3.56 3.32
C GLN A 104 14.63 3.42 1.81
N ARG A 105 13.68 2.61 1.33
CA ARG A 105 13.25 2.60 -0.07
C ARG A 105 11.79 3.04 -0.12
N ILE A 106 11.52 4.05 -0.93
CA ILE A 106 10.17 4.60 -1.07
C ILE A 106 9.51 3.95 -2.28
N TYR A 107 8.35 3.34 -2.04
CA TYR A 107 7.45 2.83 -3.07
C TYR A 107 6.19 3.67 -3.07
N GLU A 108 5.71 4.03 -4.24
CA GLU A 108 4.42 4.69 -4.40
C GLU A 108 3.39 3.66 -4.84
N LEU A 109 2.29 3.56 -4.08
CA LEU A 109 1.13 2.77 -4.45
C LEU A 109 0.17 3.71 -5.19
N PRO A 110 0.07 3.59 -6.52
CA PRO A 110 -0.84 4.40 -7.30
C PRO A 110 -2.29 3.96 -7.08
N ARG A 111 -3.22 4.71 -7.62
CA ARG A 111 -4.61 4.28 -7.75
C ARG A 111 -4.69 3.08 -8.70
N LEU A 112 -5.76 2.30 -8.59
CA LEU A 112 -5.99 1.20 -9.52
C LEU A 112 -5.99 1.70 -10.97
N SER A 113 -5.26 1.00 -11.82
CA SER A 113 -5.39 1.14 -13.26
C SER A 113 -6.71 0.51 -13.75
N PHE A 114 -7.13 0.85 -14.96
CA PHE A 114 -8.31 0.21 -15.58
C PHE A 114 -8.16 -1.32 -15.69
N ARG A 115 -6.95 -1.80 -15.98
CA ARG A 115 -6.67 -3.24 -16.02
C ARG A 115 -6.88 -3.90 -14.65
N GLU A 116 -6.30 -3.33 -13.58
CA GLU A 116 -6.48 -3.85 -12.22
C GLU A 116 -7.94 -3.77 -11.77
N PHE A 117 -8.66 -2.72 -12.15
CA PHE A 117 -10.10 -2.61 -11.91
C PHE A 117 -10.87 -3.74 -12.60
N THR A 118 -10.61 -4.00 -13.89
CA THR A 118 -11.32 -5.08 -14.61
C THR A 118 -10.99 -6.46 -14.04
N GLU A 119 -9.79 -6.67 -13.57
CA GLU A 119 -9.36 -7.89 -12.89
C GLU A 119 -10.07 -8.05 -11.53
N MET A 120 -10.11 -6.99 -10.71
CA MET A 120 -10.78 -6.98 -9.42
C MET A 120 -12.31 -7.18 -9.54
N GLU A 121 -12.91 -6.69 -10.65
CA GLU A 121 -14.32 -6.90 -10.97
C GLU A 121 -14.61 -8.29 -11.57
N GLY A 122 -13.60 -9.07 -11.90
CA GLY A 122 -13.78 -10.33 -12.59
C GLY A 122 -14.25 -10.20 -14.05
N ILE A 123 -14.10 -9.00 -14.64
CA ILE A 123 -14.53 -8.70 -16.02
C ILE A 123 -13.52 -9.24 -17.02
N TYR A 124 -12.23 -9.02 -16.72
CA TYR A 124 -11.13 -9.41 -17.60
C TYR A 124 -9.88 -9.70 -16.79
N HIS A 125 -9.24 -10.83 -17.09
CA HIS A 125 -7.94 -11.21 -16.54
C HIS A 125 -6.95 -11.32 -17.71
N GLY A 126 -5.93 -10.49 -17.71
CA GLY A 126 -4.92 -10.50 -18.76
C GLY A 126 -3.54 -10.14 -18.24
N ASP A 127 -2.54 -10.82 -18.77
CA ASP A 127 -1.15 -10.55 -18.44
C ASP A 127 -0.72 -9.13 -18.84
N ALA A 128 0.26 -8.60 -18.12
CA ALA A 128 0.90 -7.35 -18.50
C ALA A 128 1.62 -7.52 -19.85
N LEU A 129 1.30 -6.66 -20.78
CA LEU A 129 1.94 -6.66 -22.11
C LEU A 129 3.28 -5.95 -22.05
N SER A 130 4.29 -6.48 -22.75
CA SER A 130 5.54 -5.78 -22.94
C SER A 130 5.36 -4.59 -23.90
N ILE A 131 6.21 -3.57 -23.76
CA ILE A 131 6.24 -2.44 -24.72
C ILE A 131 6.48 -2.95 -26.14
N LYS A 132 7.32 -3.97 -26.31
CA LYS A 132 7.62 -4.58 -27.61
C LYS A 132 6.36 -5.18 -28.24
N ASP A 133 5.58 -5.93 -27.48
CA ASP A 133 4.33 -6.55 -27.97
C ASP A 133 3.31 -5.48 -28.38
N ILE A 134 3.18 -4.43 -27.55
CA ILE A 134 2.28 -3.30 -27.87
C ILE A 134 2.69 -2.61 -29.16
N LEU A 135 3.97 -2.36 -29.38
CA LEU A 135 4.46 -1.67 -30.58
C LEU A 135 4.34 -2.53 -31.86
N SER A 136 4.51 -3.85 -31.74
CA SER A 136 4.48 -4.73 -32.93
C SER A 136 3.06 -5.15 -33.32
N ASP A 137 2.17 -5.43 -32.35
CA ASP A 137 0.89 -6.10 -32.61
C ASP A 137 -0.32 -5.44 -31.91
N HIS A 138 -0.24 -4.14 -31.58
CA HIS A 138 -1.27 -3.46 -30.79
C HIS A 138 -2.70 -3.66 -31.33
N SER A 139 -2.89 -3.62 -32.66
CA SER A 139 -4.23 -3.77 -33.26
C SER A 139 -4.83 -5.15 -33.05
N LYS A 140 -4.02 -6.20 -33.16
CA LYS A 140 -4.46 -7.60 -32.91
C LYS A 140 -4.75 -7.82 -31.42
N ILE A 141 -3.87 -7.27 -30.55
CA ILE A 141 -4.01 -7.36 -29.10
C ILE A 141 -5.28 -6.62 -28.68
N ALA A 142 -5.50 -5.39 -29.15
CA ALA A 142 -6.68 -4.62 -28.86
C ALA A 142 -7.97 -5.34 -29.32
N ALA A 143 -7.98 -5.87 -30.56
CA ALA A 143 -9.12 -6.64 -31.07
C ALA A 143 -9.41 -7.88 -30.20
N LYS A 144 -8.37 -8.61 -29.76
CA LYS A 144 -8.51 -9.76 -28.86
C LYS A 144 -9.12 -9.35 -27.51
N ILE A 145 -8.64 -8.27 -26.89
CA ILE A 145 -9.14 -7.80 -25.58
C ILE A 145 -10.58 -7.31 -25.72
N THR A 146 -10.88 -6.47 -26.72
CA THR A 146 -12.22 -5.89 -26.89
C THR A 146 -13.29 -6.91 -27.32
N SER A 147 -12.87 -8.07 -27.84
CA SER A 147 -13.80 -9.18 -28.13
C SER A 147 -14.24 -9.95 -26.87
N GLN A 148 -13.54 -9.82 -25.73
CA GLN A 148 -13.82 -10.57 -24.51
C GLN A 148 -14.81 -9.88 -23.59
N PHE A 149 -14.88 -8.55 -23.63
CA PHE A 149 -15.83 -7.79 -22.80
C PHE A 149 -16.19 -6.43 -23.42
N LYS A 150 -17.25 -5.81 -22.92
CA LYS A 150 -17.69 -4.48 -23.35
C LYS A 150 -16.83 -3.41 -22.68
N VAL A 151 -15.78 -2.95 -23.37
CA VAL A 151 -14.77 -2.04 -22.82
C VAL A 151 -15.36 -0.70 -22.39
N LEU A 152 -16.19 -0.05 -23.23
CA LEU A 152 -16.72 1.29 -22.93
C LEU A 152 -17.59 1.32 -21.67
N PRO A 153 -18.58 0.45 -21.47
CA PRO A 153 -19.34 0.40 -20.21
C PRO A 153 -18.47 0.10 -18.98
N ALA A 154 -17.46 -0.75 -19.11
CA ALA A 154 -16.53 -1.01 -18.01
C ALA A 154 -15.65 0.21 -17.71
N PHE A 155 -15.23 0.94 -18.73
CA PHE A 155 -14.42 2.15 -18.56
C PHE A 155 -15.23 3.31 -17.96
N GLU A 156 -16.49 3.45 -18.32
CA GLU A 156 -17.41 4.42 -17.67
C GLU A 156 -17.53 4.16 -16.17
N LYS A 157 -17.72 2.91 -15.76
CA LYS A 157 -17.71 2.53 -14.34
C LYS A 157 -16.39 2.86 -13.66
N TYR A 158 -15.27 2.54 -14.32
CA TYR A 158 -13.95 2.86 -13.80
C TYR A 158 -13.76 4.36 -13.57
N LEU A 159 -14.21 5.21 -14.51
CA LEU A 159 -14.12 6.67 -14.37
C LEU A 159 -14.98 7.21 -13.21
N GLN A 160 -16.10 6.56 -12.92
CA GLN A 160 -16.97 6.97 -11.82
C GLN A 160 -16.39 6.66 -10.44
N TYR A 161 -15.82 5.46 -10.24
CA TYR A 161 -15.39 5.01 -8.94
C TYR A 161 -14.23 4.00 -8.93
N GLY A 162 -13.87 3.44 -10.07
CA GLY A 162 -12.99 2.26 -10.15
C GLY A 162 -11.52 2.48 -9.80
N CYS A 163 -11.08 3.72 -9.61
CA CYS A 163 -9.68 3.99 -9.28
C CYS A 163 -9.31 3.75 -7.80
N TYR A 164 -10.29 3.51 -6.92
CA TYR A 164 -10.08 3.21 -5.50
C TYR A 164 -10.78 1.90 -5.11
N PRO A 165 -10.06 0.90 -4.55
CA PRO A 165 -10.64 -0.41 -4.23
C PRO A 165 -11.80 -0.36 -3.23
N PHE A 166 -11.84 0.64 -2.35
CA PHE A 166 -12.87 0.75 -1.31
C PHE A 166 -14.29 1.06 -1.82
N TYR A 167 -14.45 1.41 -3.13
CA TYR A 167 -15.81 1.59 -3.68
C TYR A 167 -16.68 0.34 -3.53
N LYS A 168 -16.06 -0.85 -3.45
CA LYS A 168 -16.80 -2.12 -3.25
C LYS A 168 -17.50 -2.22 -1.90
N GLU A 169 -17.06 -1.45 -0.92
CA GLU A 169 -17.68 -1.42 0.41
C GLU A 169 -19.02 -0.67 0.41
N ASP A 170 -19.09 0.41 -0.39
CA ASP A 170 -20.27 1.27 -0.46
C ASP A 170 -20.21 2.09 -1.75
N VAL A 171 -20.84 1.58 -2.80
CA VAL A 171 -20.86 2.23 -4.13
C VAL A 171 -21.64 3.54 -4.11
N GLU A 172 -22.76 3.59 -3.37
CA GLU A 172 -23.62 4.77 -3.31
C GLU A 172 -22.98 5.91 -2.50
N GLY A 173 -22.35 5.59 -1.39
CA GLY A 173 -21.64 6.55 -0.54
C GLY A 173 -20.21 6.88 -0.98
N PHE A 174 -19.70 6.25 -2.06
CA PHE A 174 -18.30 6.39 -2.49
C PHE A 174 -17.90 7.86 -2.71
N LEU A 175 -18.70 8.64 -3.43
CA LEU A 175 -18.40 10.05 -3.72
C LEU A 175 -18.36 10.92 -2.46
N LEU A 176 -19.17 10.58 -1.44
CA LEU A 176 -19.17 11.29 -0.15
C LEU A 176 -17.90 11.02 0.66
N ARG A 177 -17.29 9.86 0.45
CA ARG A 177 -16.05 9.45 1.15
C ARG A 177 -14.76 9.97 0.47
N LEU A 178 -14.88 10.52 -0.75
CA LEU A 178 -13.75 11.11 -1.48
C LEU A 178 -13.47 12.57 -1.07
N GLN A 179 -14.41 13.23 -0.37
CA GLN A 179 -14.23 14.58 0.17
C GLN A 179 -13.46 14.55 1.48
#